data_c9203c55b4ed2913025ec72d3bab9c2e
#
_entry.id   c9203c55b4ed2913025ec72d3bab9c2e
#
_cell.length_a   1.000
_cell.length_b   1.000
_cell.length_c   1.000
_cell.angle_alpha   90.00
_cell.angle_beta   90.00
_cell.angle_gamma   90.00
#
_symmetry.space_group_name_H-M   'P 1'
#
loop_
_entity.id
_entity.type
_entity.pdbx_description
1 polymer ?
#
loop_
_entity_poly.entity_id
_entity_poly.type
_entity_poly.pdbx_seq_one_letter_code
_entity_poly.pdbx_strand_id
1 'polypeptide(L)'
;MSSAIVPADPVATAPAGPLPARQPWPAWTASAGWVLGALALWLLCTAWARPLLLPDEGRYGEVARQMWLGDGLVPMLNGVPFFHKPPLSYWVNMLGLSAFGAHPFSVRLAPALGAWLMGAALWLTLRRRAGAQVAGISLLVLATTPFFFIGGQYANHDMLVAGTISAAVLSFVRALAPPPAAGSLRWLLLGWAFCGLALLSKGLIGVVLPALVIGPWLLAQGRWRDLLRLLHPLGLMVFVAVALPWLWAMQQRYPGFFDYFIVEQHFRRFASRSFNNVQPAWFYLWVLPFLTLPWSPFLLAAWPRLRQALRRPLTAQDAEQRRWVGLLLWWLLVVLGFFSLPASKLVGYIMPALAPFCALLAMAFSEADGRARHWLGRVAIGAALFCGGLILALTIIAPKSGRDVGQALRGLVTPSDVVVLVEQSFNDVVFEARLTQVPLVATDWTDPDVLGRDSWRKELADTVRFDPARVKAVMYPVGQLARLVCQGHRVWLVEGNEADPRSAGVPGVQVVHKGRNATLWRAEPQPCPAAG
;
A
#
# COMPACT_ATOMS: atom_id res chain seq x y z
N MET A 1 -11.28 -53.31 -71.66
CA MET A 1 -12.13 -52.30 -71.02
C MET A 1 -11.28 -51.53 -69.99
N SER A 2 -10.74 -50.42 -70.41
CA SER A 2 -9.84 -49.60 -69.59
C SER A 2 -10.61 -48.40 -69.09
N SER A 3 -10.84 -48.31 -67.78
CA SER A 3 -11.51 -47.19 -67.13
C SER A 3 -10.49 -46.11 -66.76
N ALA A 4 -10.61 -44.98 -67.46
CA ALA A 4 -9.81 -43.79 -67.17
C ALA A 4 -10.27 -43.14 -65.84
N ILE A 5 -9.37 -42.94 -64.90
CA ILE A 5 -9.53 -42.16 -63.69
C ILE A 5 -9.40 -40.68 -64.08
N VAL A 6 -10.46 -39.90 -63.94
CA VAL A 6 -10.47 -38.43 -64.07
C VAL A 6 -9.86 -37.85 -62.78
N PRO A 7 -8.86 -36.99 -62.84
CA PRO A 7 -8.37 -36.31 -61.65
C PRO A 7 -9.34 -35.21 -61.22
N ALA A 8 -9.70 -35.17 -59.92
CA ALA A 8 -10.50 -34.13 -59.31
C ALA A 8 -9.74 -32.79 -59.33
N ASP A 9 -10.39 -31.75 -59.82
CA ASP A 9 -9.89 -30.37 -59.80
C ASP A 9 -9.60 -29.90 -58.34
N PRO A 10 -8.50 -29.19 -58.13
CA PRO A 10 -8.20 -28.63 -56.79
C PRO A 10 -9.25 -27.53 -56.47
N VAL A 11 -9.97 -27.72 -55.36
CA VAL A 11 -10.88 -26.73 -54.83
C VAL A 11 -10.10 -25.43 -54.57
N ALA A 12 -10.35 -24.41 -55.40
CA ALA A 12 -9.79 -23.09 -55.27
C ALA A 12 -10.27 -22.50 -53.93
N THR A 13 -9.41 -22.46 -52.93
CA THR A 13 -9.63 -21.72 -51.69
C THR A 13 -9.70 -20.23 -52.02
N ALA A 14 -10.88 -19.64 -51.88
CA ALA A 14 -11.07 -18.20 -52.05
C ALA A 14 -10.04 -17.45 -51.19
N PRO A 15 -9.40 -16.38 -51.71
CA PRO A 15 -8.45 -15.59 -50.90
C PRO A 15 -9.20 -15.02 -49.70
N ALA A 16 -8.65 -15.28 -48.51
CA ALA A 16 -9.15 -14.70 -47.29
C ALA A 16 -9.21 -13.18 -47.44
N GLY A 17 -10.42 -12.62 -47.40
CA GLY A 17 -10.63 -11.17 -47.52
C GLY A 17 -9.73 -10.42 -46.48
N PRO A 18 -9.38 -9.16 -46.77
CA PRO A 18 -8.53 -8.38 -45.86
C PRO A 18 -9.15 -8.37 -44.47
N LEU A 19 -8.37 -8.76 -43.48
CA LEU A 19 -8.79 -8.71 -42.07
C LEU A 19 -9.36 -7.31 -41.80
N PRO A 20 -10.53 -7.19 -41.14
CA PRO A 20 -11.12 -5.91 -40.85
C PRO A 20 -10.11 -4.99 -40.19
N ALA A 21 -9.92 -3.79 -40.74
CA ALA A 21 -8.98 -2.81 -40.25
C ALA A 21 -9.22 -2.61 -38.75
N ARG A 22 -8.19 -2.84 -37.92
CA ARG A 22 -8.28 -2.66 -36.46
C ARG A 22 -8.70 -1.22 -36.21
N GLN A 23 -9.90 -1.02 -35.65
CA GLN A 23 -10.33 0.33 -35.27
C GLN A 23 -9.27 0.94 -34.35
N PRO A 24 -8.70 2.10 -34.68
CA PRO A 24 -7.71 2.74 -33.84
C PRO A 24 -8.33 3.12 -32.50
N TRP A 25 -7.54 2.97 -31.44
CA TRP A 25 -7.94 3.48 -30.13
C TRP A 25 -8.14 5.00 -30.21
N PRO A 26 -9.07 5.59 -29.43
CA PRO A 26 -9.31 7.03 -29.44
C PRO A 26 -8.02 7.83 -29.28
N ALA A 27 -7.88 8.90 -30.05
CA ALA A 27 -6.64 9.70 -30.10
C ALA A 27 -6.15 10.21 -28.73
N TRP A 28 -7.07 10.42 -27.78
CA TRP A 28 -6.71 10.86 -26.41
C TRP A 28 -5.88 9.82 -25.64
N THR A 29 -6.01 8.52 -25.94
CA THR A 29 -5.18 7.46 -25.33
C THR A 29 -3.70 7.56 -25.75
N ALA A 30 -3.40 8.35 -26.77
CA ALA A 30 -2.04 8.60 -27.20
C ALA A 30 -1.34 9.69 -26.35
N SER A 31 -2.09 10.55 -25.67
CA SER A 31 -1.54 11.62 -24.83
C SER A 31 -1.26 11.11 -23.41
N ALA A 32 0.02 11.20 -22.99
CA ALA A 32 0.41 10.81 -21.63
C ALA A 32 -0.28 11.67 -20.56
N GLY A 33 -0.41 12.97 -20.80
CA GLY A 33 -1.05 13.90 -19.86
C GLY A 33 -2.49 13.53 -19.57
N TRP A 34 -3.28 13.25 -20.59
CA TRP A 34 -4.69 12.84 -20.43
C TRP A 34 -4.84 11.51 -19.71
N VAL A 35 -4.05 10.51 -20.09
CA VAL A 35 -4.16 9.17 -19.51
C VAL A 35 -3.74 9.18 -18.03
N LEU A 36 -2.62 9.82 -17.71
CA LEU A 36 -2.12 9.88 -16.34
C LEU A 36 -2.94 10.85 -15.47
N GLY A 37 -3.49 11.92 -16.05
CA GLY A 37 -4.43 12.82 -15.41
C GLY A 37 -5.76 12.11 -15.07
N ALA A 38 -6.30 11.32 -16.00
CA ALA A 38 -7.50 10.53 -15.76
C ALA A 38 -7.29 9.47 -14.66
N LEU A 39 -6.12 8.82 -14.62
CA LEU A 39 -5.76 7.90 -13.54
C LEU A 39 -5.70 8.62 -12.18
N ALA A 40 -5.06 9.79 -12.12
CA ALA A 40 -5.00 10.59 -10.89
C ALA A 40 -6.40 10.99 -10.42
N LEU A 41 -7.24 11.48 -11.33
CA LEU A 41 -8.63 11.83 -11.03
C LEU A 41 -9.41 10.62 -10.51
N TRP A 42 -9.29 9.46 -11.15
CA TRP A 42 -9.94 8.21 -10.74
C TRP A 42 -9.55 7.80 -9.32
N LEU A 43 -8.26 7.88 -8.97
CA LEU A 43 -7.75 7.54 -7.65
C LEU A 43 -8.19 8.53 -6.55
N LEU A 44 -8.38 9.81 -6.90
CA LEU A 44 -8.65 10.86 -5.92
C LEU A 44 -10.13 11.22 -5.79
N CYS A 45 -10.97 10.93 -6.80
CA CYS A 45 -12.36 11.39 -6.85
C CYS A 45 -13.24 10.92 -5.68
N THR A 46 -12.90 9.80 -5.04
CA THR A 46 -13.64 9.26 -3.89
C THR A 46 -12.81 9.18 -2.60
N ALA A 47 -11.56 9.63 -2.63
CA ALA A 47 -10.65 9.51 -1.48
C ALA A 47 -11.08 10.34 -0.24
N TRP A 48 -11.94 11.33 -0.44
CA TRP A 48 -12.50 12.18 0.61
C TRP A 48 -13.75 11.59 1.29
N ALA A 49 -14.47 10.65 0.64
CA ALA A 49 -15.84 10.30 1.00
C ALA A 49 -15.95 9.53 2.32
N ARG A 50 -15.11 8.51 2.53
CA ARG A 50 -15.22 7.64 3.69
C ARG A 50 -14.39 8.12 4.89
N PRO A 51 -14.79 7.81 6.14
CA PRO A 51 -13.99 8.09 7.33
C PRO A 51 -12.69 7.28 7.33
N LEU A 52 -11.75 7.64 8.22
CA LEU A 52 -10.57 6.83 8.50
C LEU A 52 -10.98 5.54 9.21
N LEU A 53 -10.42 4.42 8.77
CA LEU A 53 -10.72 3.10 9.33
C LEU A 53 -9.59 2.64 10.25
N LEU A 54 -9.97 2.10 11.40
CA LEU A 54 -9.03 1.47 12.33
C LEU A 54 -8.62 0.07 11.83
N PRO A 55 -7.41 -0.40 12.17
CA PRO A 55 -6.41 0.31 12.98
C PRO A 55 -5.48 1.24 12.20
N ASP A 56 -5.32 1.03 10.90
CA ASP A 56 -4.19 1.59 10.14
C ASP A 56 -4.38 3.06 9.75
N GLU A 57 -5.53 3.41 9.12
CA GLU A 57 -5.70 4.76 8.57
C GLU A 57 -5.68 5.83 9.67
N GLY A 58 -6.35 5.59 10.81
CA GLY A 58 -6.30 6.50 11.96
C GLY A 58 -4.89 6.64 12.51
N ARG A 59 -4.19 5.51 12.71
CA ARG A 59 -2.82 5.49 13.23
C ARG A 59 -1.84 6.25 12.33
N TYR A 60 -1.75 5.89 11.06
CA TYR A 60 -0.79 6.51 10.13
C TYR A 60 -1.18 7.94 9.77
N GLY A 61 -2.47 8.26 9.78
CA GLY A 61 -2.97 9.64 9.65
C GLY A 61 -2.54 10.50 10.82
N GLU A 62 -2.65 9.99 12.05
CA GLU A 62 -2.25 10.71 13.25
C GLU A 62 -0.73 10.86 13.35
N VAL A 63 0.07 9.84 12.96
CA VAL A 63 1.53 9.99 12.85
C VAL A 63 1.88 11.13 11.90
N ALA A 64 1.30 11.18 10.71
CA ALA A 64 1.56 12.25 9.76
C ALA A 64 1.14 13.63 10.31
N ARG A 65 0.02 13.70 11.06
CA ARG A 65 -0.45 14.93 11.69
C ARG A 65 0.49 15.39 12.80
N GLN A 66 0.97 14.50 13.66
CA GLN A 66 1.93 14.85 14.71
C GLN A 66 3.28 15.30 14.13
N MET A 67 3.75 14.65 13.05
CA MET A 67 4.93 15.12 12.32
C MET A 67 4.71 16.52 11.72
N TRP A 68 3.53 16.79 11.14
CA TRP A 68 3.19 18.09 10.56
C TRP A 68 3.13 19.21 11.60
N LEU A 69 2.68 18.92 12.81
CA LEU A 69 2.64 19.87 13.92
C LEU A 69 4.00 20.02 14.63
N GLY A 70 4.90 19.05 14.44
CA GLY A 70 6.23 19.01 15.05
C GLY A 70 7.36 19.41 14.11
N ASP A 71 8.49 18.68 14.17
CA ASP A 71 9.69 18.96 13.36
C ASP A 71 9.67 18.35 11.95
N GLY A 72 8.64 17.59 11.61
CA GLY A 72 8.49 16.91 10.31
C GLY A 72 9.48 15.77 10.04
N LEU A 73 10.44 15.54 10.92
CA LEU A 73 11.51 14.57 10.72
C LEU A 73 11.28 13.25 11.45
N VAL A 74 10.81 13.30 12.71
CA VAL A 74 10.60 12.15 13.57
C VAL A 74 9.14 11.71 13.52
N PRO A 75 8.85 10.48 13.07
CA PRO A 75 7.51 9.92 13.22
C PRO A 75 7.12 9.84 14.68
N MET A 76 6.01 10.44 15.06
CA MET A 76 5.49 10.50 16.42
C MET A 76 4.07 9.95 16.47
N LEU A 77 3.75 9.19 17.51
CA LEU A 77 2.39 8.72 17.80
C LEU A 77 2.15 8.81 19.31
N ASN A 78 1.04 9.39 19.73
CA ASN A 78 0.77 9.67 21.15
C ASN A 78 1.94 10.40 21.83
N GLY A 79 2.58 11.36 21.12
CA GLY A 79 3.67 12.16 21.63
C GLY A 79 5.00 11.42 21.81
N VAL A 80 5.12 10.15 21.39
CA VAL A 80 6.35 9.35 21.51
C VAL A 80 6.87 8.93 20.13
N PRO A 81 8.19 8.64 19.99
CA PRO A 81 8.77 8.21 18.71
C PRO A 81 8.13 6.92 18.20
N PHE A 82 7.80 6.88 16.91
CA PHE A 82 7.13 5.75 16.26
C PHE A 82 7.95 5.24 15.06
N PHE A 83 8.91 4.36 15.29
CA PHE A 83 9.85 3.88 14.28
C PHE A 83 9.46 2.57 13.58
N HIS A 84 8.21 2.15 13.67
CA HIS A 84 7.72 0.95 12.98
C HIS A 84 7.76 1.07 11.46
N LYS A 85 7.67 2.29 10.95
CA LYS A 85 7.69 2.58 9.51
C LYS A 85 8.53 3.82 9.23
N PRO A 86 9.23 3.85 8.08
CA PRO A 86 9.99 5.00 7.64
C PRO A 86 9.08 6.13 7.12
N PRO A 87 9.61 7.35 6.88
CA PRO A 87 8.83 8.58 6.87
C PRO A 87 8.12 8.92 5.55
N LEU A 88 8.43 8.29 4.42
CA LEU A 88 7.99 8.77 3.11
C LEU A 88 6.47 8.92 3.00
N SER A 89 5.70 7.94 3.50
CA SER A 89 4.24 8.03 3.48
C SER A 89 3.74 9.21 4.32
N TYR A 90 4.37 9.46 5.45
CA TYR A 90 4.01 10.58 6.32
C TYR A 90 4.36 11.93 5.67
N TRP A 91 5.54 12.06 5.05
CA TRP A 91 5.92 13.27 4.34
C TRP A 91 4.96 13.62 3.20
N VAL A 92 4.54 12.62 2.40
CA VAL A 92 3.54 12.84 1.35
C VAL A 92 2.19 13.27 1.96
N ASN A 93 1.78 12.65 3.04
CA ASN A 93 0.54 13.01 3.73
C ASN A 93 0.64 14.38 4.40
N MET A 94 1.81 14.80 4.91
CA MET A 94 2.04 16.16 5.43
C MET A 94 1.81 17.23 4.37
N LEU A 95 2.20 16.99 3.10
CA LEU A 95 1.86 17.89 2.00
C LEU A 95 0.34 18.04 1.85
N GLY A 96 -0.39 16.93 1.98
CA GLY A 96 -1.85 16.97 1.99
C GLY A 96 -2.43 17.72 3.19
N LEU A 97 -1.90 17.48 4.38
CA LEU A 97 -2.31 18.19 5.60
C LEU A 97 -2.04 19.69 5.52
N SER A 98 -0.92 20.09 4.92
CA SER A 98 -0.60 21.51 4.71
C SER A 98 -1.54 22.19 3.71
N ALA A 99 -1.97 21.46 2.66
CA ALA A 99 -2.84 22.02 1.62
C ALA A 99 -4.34 21.98 1.99
N PHE A 100 -4.81 20.93 2.66
CA PHE A 100 -6.24 20.65 2.88
C PHE A 100 -6.61 20.52 4.37
N GLY A 101 -5.64 20.67 5.28
CA GLY A 101 -5.83 20.47 6.72
C GLY A 101 -6.04 19.01 7.12
N ALA A 102 -6.39 18.76 8.39
CA ALA A 102 -6.67 17.44 8.90
C ALA A 102 -8.01 16.92 8.34
N HIS A 103 -7.91 16.16 7.28
CA HIS A 103 -9.03 15.54 6.56
C HIS A 103 -8.61 14.14 6.04
N PRO A 104 -9.52 13.15 5.97
CA PRO A 104 -9.21 11.83 5.42
C PRO A 104 -8.55 11.84 4.04
N PHE A 105 -8.91 12.77 3.17
CA PHE A 105 -8.28 12.97 1.87
C PHE A 105 -6.77 13.21 1.97
N SER A 106 -6.35 14.08 2.91
CA SER A 106 -4.94 14.48 3.09
C SER A 106 -4.03 13.30 3.36
N VAL A 107 -4.49 12.34 4.16
CA VAL A 107 -3.71 11.15 4.54
C VAL A 107 -3.81 10.00 3.54
N ARG A 108 -4.60 10.15 2.48
CA ARG A 108 -4.71 9.19 1.37
C ARG A 108 -3.88 9.57 0.15
N LEU A 109 -3.17 10.71 0.19
CA LEU A 109 -2.31 11.11 -0.92
C LEU A 109 -1.13 10.17 -1.11
N ALA A 110 -0.54 9.63 -0.05
CA ALA A 110 0.57 8.69 -0.14
C ALA A 110 0.20 7.39 -0.89
N PRO A 111 -0.84 6.64 -0.52
CA PRO A 111 -1.26 5.47 -1.29
C PRO A 111 -1.72 5.84 -2.71
N ALA A 112 -2.40 6.97 -2.92
CA ALA A 112 -2.80 7.43 -4.25
C ALA A 112 -1.59 7.71 -5.15
N LEU A 113 -0.54 8.34 -4.62
CA LEU A 113 0.74 8.56 -5.32
C LEU A 113 1.39 7.22 -5.69
N GLY A 114 1.41 6.25 -4.77
CA GLY A 114 1.94 4.91 -5.05
C GLY A 114 1.20 4.20 -6.17
N ALA A 115 -0.12 4.22 -6.15
CA ALA A 115 -0.96 3.67 -7.22
C ALA A 115 -0.71 4.40 -8.55
N TRP A 116 -0.66 5.72 -8.54
CA TRP A 116 -0.36 6.51 -9.72
C TRP A 116 1.01 6.19 -10.30
N LEU A 117 2.06 6.09 -9.46
CA LEU A 117 3.41 5.72 -9.88
C LEU A 117 3.45 4.32 -10.52
N MET A 118 2.76 3.34 -9.94
CA MET A 118 2.64 2.00 -10.53
C MET A 118 2.01 2.06 -11.92
N GLY A 119 0.86 2.72 -12.04
CA GLY A 119 0.14 2.86 -13.30
C GLY A 119 0.94 3.63 -14.35
N ALA A 120 1.59 4.74 -13.96
CA ALA A 120 2.42 5.56 -14.84
C ALA A 120 3.64 4.78 -15.35
N ALA A 121 4.39 4.13 -14.47
CA ALA A 121 5.56 3.33 -14.83
C ALA A 121 5.19 2.18 -15.78
N LEU A 122 4.09 1.48 -15.47
CA LEU A 122 3.57 0.39 -16.29
C LEU A 122 3.15 0.88 -17.68
N TRP A 123 2.31 1.90 -17.74
CA TRP A 123 1.81 2.47 -18.99
C TRP A 123 2.93 3.01 -19.87
N LEU A 124 3.85 3.82 -19.30
CA LEU A 124 4.99 4.40 -20.03
C LEU A 124 5.92 3.31 -20.57
N THR A 125 6.10 2.20 -19.86
CA THR A 125 6.96 1.10 -20.30
C THR A 125 6.29 0.28 -21.40
N LEU A 126 5.03 -0.12 -21.21
CA LEU A 126 4.29 -0.93 -22.18
C LEU A 126 4.01 -0.16 -23.46
N ARG A 127 3.71 1.13 -23.39
CA ARG A 127 3.51 1.96 -24.59
C ARG A 127 4.70 1.91 -25.55
N ARG A 128 5.92 1.88 -25.02
CA ARG A 128 7.13 1.80 -25.84
C ARG A 128 7.46 0.38 -26.32
N ARG A 129 7.13 -0.63 -25.51
CA ARG A 129 7.48 -2.03 -25.80
C ARG A 129 6.44 -2.77 -26.62
N ALA A 130 5.16 -2.52 -26.36
CA ALA A 130 4.06 -3.29 -26.90
C ALA A 130 2.96 -2.40 -27.55
N GLY A 131 3.21 -1.09 -27.60
CA GLY A 131 2.30 -0.13 -28.22
C GLY A 131 1.21 0.41 -27.29
N ALA A 132 0.52 1.44 -27.77
CA ALA A 132 -0.49 2.19 -27.00
C ALA A 132 -1.69 1.34 -26.59
N GLN A 133 -2.07 0.39 -27.42
CA GLN A 133 -3.20 -0.52 -27.15
C GLN A 133 -2.95 -1.39 -25.93
N VAL A 134 -1.80 -2.08 -25.88
CA VAL A 134 -1.44 -2.95 -24.73
C VAL A 134 -1.29 -2.11 -23.45
N ALA A 135 -0.66 -0.95 -23.56
CA ALA A 135 -0.53 -0.03 -22.43
C ALA A 135 -1.90 0.45 -21.91
N GLY A 136 -2.82 0.81 -22.81
CA GLY A 136 -4.18 1.22 -22.46
C GLY A 136 -4.98 0.11 -21.78
N ILE A 137 -4.94 -1.10 -22.33
CA ILE A 137 -5.62 -2.28 -21.73
C ILE A 137 -5.04 -2.55 -20.33
N SER A 138 -3.70 -2.54 -20.20
CA SER A 138 -3.04 -2.79 -18.91
C SER A 138 -3.47 -1.79 -17.85
N LEU A 139 -3.53 -0.49 -18.20
CA LEU A 139 -3.95 0.55 -17.28
C LEU A 139 -5.43 0.47 -16.93
N LEU A 140 -6.29 0.14 -17.90
CA LEU A 140 -7.73 -0.07 -17.68
C LEU A 140 -7.97 -1.23 -16.70
N VAL A 141 -7.31 -2.37 -16.94
CA VAL A 141 -7.36 -3.54 -16.04
C VAL A 141 -6.87 -3.17 -14.65
N LEU A 142 -5.72 -2.49 -14.55
CA LEU A 142 -5.14 -2.07 -13.28
C LEU A 142 -6.09 -1.13 -12.53
N ALA A 143 -6.55 -0.06 -13.19
CA ALA A 143 -7.41 0.96 -12.58
C ALA A 143 -8.76 0.42 -12.08
N THR A 144 -9.29 -0.61 -12.75
CA THR A 144 -10.56 -1.24 -12.41
C THR A 144 -10.41 -2.53 -11.59
N THR A 145 -9.19 -2.89 -11.20
CA THR A 145 -8.95 -3.98 -10.24
C THR A 145 -9.26 -3.47 -8.82
N PRO A 146 -10.23 -4.08 -8.08
CA PRO A 146 -10.62 -3.62 -6.76
C PRO A 146 -9.45 -3.53 -5.78
N PHE A 147 -8.53 -4.50 -5.82
CA PHE A 147 -7.35 -4.51 -4.97
C PHE A 147 -6.42 -3.30 -5.20
N PHE A 148 -6.25 -2.89 -6.45
CA PHE A 148 -5.49 -1.69 -6.79
C PHE A 148 -6.21 -0.42 -6.35
N PHE A 149 -7.50 -0.31 -6.69
CA PHE A 149 -8.30 0.89 -6.42
C PHE A 149 -8.43 1.16 -4.92
N ILE A 150 -8.80 0.13 -4.14
CA ILE A 150 -8.90 0.25 -2.68
C ILE A 150 -7.52 0.49 -2.06
N GLY A 151 -6.49 -0.24 -2.50
CA GLY A 151 -5.13 -0.04 -2.04
C GLY A 151 -4.62 1.38 -2.27
N GLY A 152 -4.97 2.00 -3.42
CA GLY A 152 -4.66 3.40 -3.73
C GLY A 152 -5.41 4.43 -2.87
N GLN A 153 -6.42 4.01 -2.12
CA GLN A 153 -7.22 4.87 -1.25
C GLN A 153 -7.19 4.45 0.23
N TYR A 154 -6.39 3.46 0.60
CA TYR A 154 -6.25 3.02 1.98
C TYR A 154 -4.95 3.55 2.57
N ALA A 155 -5.05 4.42 3.58
CA ALA A 155 -3.91 5.13 4.16
C ALA A 155 -3.01 4.20 4.97
N ASN A 156 -2.25 3.38 4.25
CA ASN A 156 -1.14 2.58 4.75
C ASN A 156 0.08 2.72 3.82
N HIS A 157 1.14 1.94 4.09
CA HIS A 157 2.40 2.01 3.36
C HIS A 157 2.46 1.06 2.14
N ASP A 158 1.49 0.13 2.01
CA ASP A 158 1.59 -0.98 1.08
C ASP A 158 1.54 -0.54 -0.38
N MET A 159 0.62 0.35 -0.74
CA MET A 159 0.50 0.81 -2.12
C MET A 159 1.65 1.75 -2.51
N LEU A 160 2.15 2.59 -1.60
CA LEU A 160 3.28 3.47 -1.90
C LEU A 160 4.55 2.66 -2.16
N VAL A 161 4.85 1.64 -1.34
CA VAL A 161 5.99 0.76 -1.57
C VAL A 161 5.80 -0.09 -2.83
N ALA A 162 4.59 -0.58 -3.11
CA ALA A 162 4.31 -1.34 -4.33
C ALA A 162 4.50 -0.49 -5.60
N GLY A 163 4.07 0.77 -5.56
CA GLY A 163 4.25 1.73 -6.65
C GLY A 163 5.72 2.05 -6.89
N THR A 164 6.47 2.36 -5.84
CA THR A 164 7.91 2.66 -5.95
C THR A 164 8.74 1.45 -6.36
N ILE A 165 8.45 0.23 -5.87
CA ILE A 165 9.05 -1.02 -6.34
C ILE A 165 8.77 -1.24 -7.82
N SER A 166 7.52 -1.07 -8.26
CA SER A 166 7.14 -1.24 -9.66
C SER A 166 7.86 -0.23 -10.55
N ALA A 167 7.96 1.02 -10.12
CA ALA A 167 8.70 2.06 -10.82
C ALA A 167 10.20 1.75 -10.88
N ALA A 168 10.80 1.20 -9.81
CA ALA A 168 12.21 0.79 -9.79
C ALA A 168 12.47 -0.34 -10.80
N VAL A 169 11.70 -1.44 -10.72
CA VAL A 169 11.84 -2.59 -11.63
C VAL A 169 11.70 -2.16 -13.09
N LEU A 170 10.65 -1.40 -13.42
CA LEU A 170 10.39 -0.93 -14.79
C LEU A 170 11.43 0.08 -15.28
N SER A 171 12.01 0.89 -14.39
CA SER A 171 13.13 1.78 -14.72
C SER A 171 14.39 0.97 -15.05
N PHE A 172 14.75 -0.05 -14.27
CA PHE A 172 15.86 -0.94 -14.59
C PHE A 172 15.65 -1.69 -15.91
N VAL A 173 14.44 -2.18 -16.17
CA VAL A 173 14.09 -2.79 -17.47
C VAL A 173 14.32 -1.82 -18.63
N ARG A 174 14.02 -0.53 -18.45
CA ARG A 174 14.24 0.50 -19.46
C ARG A 174 15.72 0.88 -19.61
N ALA A 175 16.49 0.86 -18.52
CA ALA A 175 17.94 1.08 -18.55
C ALA A 175 18.68 -0.01 -19.36
N LEU A 176 18.14 -1.23 -19.38
CA LEU A 176 18.73 -2.41 -20.04
C LEU A 176 18.19 -2.66 -21.45
N ALA A 177 17.35 -1.77 -22.00
CA ALA A 177 16.79 -1.94 -23.35
C ALA A 177 17.89 -1.78 -24.42
N PRO A 178 17.98 -2.69 -25.42
CA PRO A 178 18.90 -2.57 -26.57
C PRO A 178 18.31 -1.67 -27.68
N PRO A 179 19.15 -1.05 -28.54
CA PRO A 179 20.54 -0.61 -28.27
C PRO A 179 20.53 0.37 -27.12
N PRO A 180 21.70 0.73 -26.52
CA PRO A 180 21.69 1.64 -25.38
C PRO A 180 20.92 2.90 -25.77
N ALA A 181 19.63 2.93 -25.41
CA ALA A 181 18.75 4.05 -25.78
C ALA A 181 19.32 5.32 -25.18
N ALA A 182 19.31 6.41 -25.92
CA ALA A 182 19.66 7.72 -25.38
C ALA A 182 18.93 7.89 -24.04
N GLY A 183 19.67 7.97 -22.92
CA GLY A 183 19.12 8.07 -21.58
C GLY A 183 19.08 6.77 -20.77
N SER A 184 19.81 5.71 -21.11
CA SER A 184 19.95 4.51 -20.28
C SER A 184 20.40 4.83 -18.84
N LEU A 185 21.33 5.79 -18.68
CA LEU A 185 21.80 6.25 -17.36
C LEU A 185 20.67 6.91 -16.55
N ARG A 186 19.84 7.74 -17.14
CA ARG A 186 18.72 8.38 -16.41
C ARG A 186 17.73 7.34 -15.85
N TRP A 187 17.47 6.26 -16.62
CA TRP A 187 16.57 5.20 -16.15
C TRP A 187 17.21 4.36 -15.04
N LEU A 188 18.52 4.16 -15.12
CA LEU A 188 19.29 3.53 -14.04
C LEU A 188 19.23 4.38 -12.76
N LEU A 189 19.51 5.68 -12.86
CA LEU A 189 19.44 6.60 -11.72
C LEU A 189 18.03 6.64 -11.12
N LEU A 190 16.99 6.70 -11.97
CA LEU A 190 15.60 6.64 -11.53
C LEU A 190 15.27 5.31 -10.83
N GLY A 191 15.78 4.18 -11.34
CA GLY A 191 15.61 2.88 -10.70
C GLY A 191 16.15 2.88 -9.27
N TRP A 192 17.36 3.38 -9.08
CA TRP A 192 17.96 3.48 -7.74
C TRP A 192 17.30 4.54 -6.86
N ALA A 193 16.86 5.66 -7.41
CA ALA A 193 16.08 6.65 -6.67
C ALA A 193 14.77 6.02 -6.14
N PHE A 194 14.06 5.26 -6.99
CA PHE A 194 12.85 4.56 -6.57
C PHE A 194 13.13 3.44 -5.56
N CYS A 195 14.27 2.75 -5.60
CA CYS A 195 14.68 1.83 -4.55
C CYS A 195 14.88 2.56 -3.20
N GLY A 196 15.52 3.74 -3.22
CA GLY A 196 15.67 4.60 -2.04
C GLY A 196 14.33 5.07 -1.47
N LEU A 197 13.42 5.54 -2.32
CA LEU A 197 12.06 5.92 -1.94
C LEU A 197 11.25 4.72 -1.44
N ALA A 198 11.41 3.54 -2.04
CA ALA A 198 10.76 2.32 -1.57
C ALA A 198 11.26 1.89 -0.18
N LEU A 199 12.56 2.04 0.08
CA LEU A 199 13.12 1.83 1.41
C LEU A 199 12.53 2.82 2.42
N LEU A 200 12.44 4.11 2.07
CA LEU A 200 11.80 5.13 2.91
C LEU A 200 10.27 4.98 3.02
N SER A 201 9.63 4.13 2.20
CA SER A 201 8.20 3.80 2.31
C SER A 201 7.92 2.70 3.33
N LYS A 202 8.70 1.61 3.29
CA LYS A 202 8.41 0.41 4.11
C LYS A 202 9.63 -0.39 4.56
N GLY A 203 10.85 0.08 4.25
CA GLY A 203 12.11 -0.53 4.67
C GLY A 203 12.72 -1.43 3.59
N LEU A 204 13.53 -2.43 4.03
CA LEU A 204 14.44 -3.21 3.17
C LEU A 204 13.78 -3.90 1.97
N ILE A 205 12.49 -4.21 2.07
CA ILE A 205 11.71 -4.81 0.96
C ILE A 205 11.77 -3.97 -0.32
N GLY A 206 11.95 -2.65 -0.19
CA GLY A 206 12.08 -1.70 -1.30
C GLY A 206 13.32 -1.93 -2.18
N VAL A 207 14.32 -2.61 -1.66
CA VAL A 207 15.55 -3.00 -2.39
C VAL A 207 15.55 -4.49 -2.71
N VAL A 208 15.14 -5.31 -1.75
CA VAL A 208 15.17 -6.78 -1.86
C VAL A 208 14.28 -7.27 -3.01
N LEU A 209 13.06 -6.77 -3.15
CA LEU A 209 12.16 -7.21 -4.24
C LEU A 209 12.67 -6.83 -5.63
N PRO A 210 13.05 -5.58 -5.94
CA PRO A 210 13.68 -5.26 -7.22
C PRO A 210 14.91 -6.12 -7.53
N ALA A 211 15.76 -6.37 -6.52
CA ALA A 211 16.95 -7.21 -6.68
C ALA A 211 16.57 -8.67 -7.02
N LEU A 212 15.59 -9.26 -6.32
CA LEU A 212 15.10 -10.63 -6.58
C LEU A 212 14.39 -10.76 -7.94
N VAL A 213 13.72 -9.71 -8.40
CA VAL A 213 13.07 -9.72 -9.72
C VAL A 213 14.10 -9.61 -10.84
N ILE A 214 15.03 -8.68 -10.75
CA ILE A 214 15.95 -8.37 -11.86
C ILE A 214 17.20 -9.25 -11.82
N GLY A 215 17.81 -9.47 -10.67
CA GLY A 215 19.09 -10.18 -10.53
C GLY A 215 19.03 -11.62 -11.06
N PRO A 216 18.23 -12.52 -10.46
CA PRO A 216 18.13 -13.90 -10.92
C PRO A 216 17.65 -14.02 -12.37
N TRP A 217 16.75 -13.11 -12.81
CA TRP A 217 16.28 -13.09 -14.19
C TRP A 217 17.42 -12.78 -15.19
N LEU A 218 18.31 -11.81 -14.88
CA LEU A 218 19.49 -11.53 -15.72
C LEU A 218 20.48 -12.68 -15.70
N LEU A 219 20.73 -13.28 -14.53
CA LEU A 219 21.65 -14.42 -14.38
C LEU A 219 21.16 -15.64 -15.18
N ALA A 220 19.87 -15.96 -15.11
CA ALA A 220 19.26 -17.05 -15.87
C ALA A 220 19.37 -16.88 -17.40
N GLN A 221 19.59 -15.65 -17.88
CA GLN A 221 19.81 -15.35 -19.30
C GLN A 221 21.28 -15.17 -19.65
N GLY A 222 22.22 -15.46 -18.75
CA GLY A 222 23.64 -15.24 -18.96
C GLY A 222 24.05 -13.76 -19.07
N ARG A 223 23.19 -12.82 -18.66
CA ARG A 223 23.38 -11.37 -18.79
C ARG A 223 24.06 -10.76 -17.55
N TRP A 224 25.06 -11.41 -17.00
CA TRP A 224 25.76 -10.95 -15.79
C TRP A 224 26.42 -9.58 -15.94
N ARG A 225 26.87 -9.23 -17.19
CA ARG A 225 27.42 -7.88 -17.48
C ARG A 225 26.38 -6.78 -17.31
N ASP A 226 25.13 -7.05 -17.62
CA ASP A 226 24.04 -6.11 -17.41
C ASP A 226 23.71 -5.95 -15.91
N LEU A 227 23.87 -7.01 -15.13
CA LEU A 227 23.79 -6.92 -13.67
C LEU A 227 24.87 -5.97 -13.11
N LEU A 228 26.12 -6.09 -13.58
CA LEU A 228 27.20 -5.18 -13.20
C LEU A 228 26.92 -3.72 -13.64
N ARG A 229 26.31 -3.51 -14.80
CA ARG A 229 25.88 -2.17 -15.25
C ARG A 229 24.85 -1.55 -14.31
N LEU A 230 23.94 -2.34 -13.75
CA LEU A 230 22.97 -1.85 -12.77
C LEU A 230 23.64 -1.41 -11.47
N LEU A 231 24.77 -1.98 -11.11
CA LEU A 231 25.57 -1.59 -9.92
C LEU A 231 26.47 -0.38 -10.19
N HIS A 232 26.16 0.43 -11.21
CA HIS A 232 26.92 1.65 -11.55
C HIS A 232 27.02 2.60 -10.34
N PRO A 233 28.22 3.13 -10.02
CA PRO A 233 28.45 3.93 -8.81
C PRO A 233 27.51 5.13 -8.66
N LEU A 234 27.20 5.85 -9.73
CA LEU A 234 26.26 6.96 -9.68
C LEU A 234 24.85 6.53 -9.26
N GLY A 235 24.40 5.34 -9.66
CA GLY A 235 23.12 4.81 -9.22
C GLY A 235 23.12 4.52 -7.73
N LEU A 236 24.15 3.85 -7.23
CA LEU A 236 24.32 3.59 -5.80
C LEU A 236 24.44 4.89 -4.98
N MET A 237 25.14 5.90 -5.51
CA MET A 237 25.20 7.23 -4.87
C MET A 237 23.81 7.86 -4.77
N VAL A 238 22.99 7.79 -5.82
CA VAL A 238 21.60 8.29 -5.78
C VAL A 238 20.79 7.55 -4.72
N PHE A 239 20.88 6.22 -4.67
CA PHE A 239 20.22 5.43 -3.64
C PHE A 239 20.62 5.86 -2.22
N VAL A 240 21.92 6.00 -1.98
CA VAL A 240 22.48 6.43 -0.68
C VAL A 240 22.00 7.86 -0.36
N ALA A 241 22.06 8.78 -1.31
CA ALA A 241 21.64 10.16 -1.13
C ALA A 241 20.13 10.30 -0.81
N VAL A 242 19.29 9.39 -1.33
CA VAL A 242 17.85 9.38 -1.02
C VAL A 242 17.56 8.71 0.32
N ALA A 243 18.17 7.56 0.61
CA ALA A 243 17.77 6.72 1.74
C ALA A 243 18.53 7.04 3.04
N LEU A 244 19.85 7.28 2.95
CA LEU A 244 20.72 7.35 4.12
C LEU A 244 20.51 8.60 4.99
N PRO A 245 20.22 9.81 4.48
CA PRO A 245 20.14 10.99 5.34
C PRO A 245 19.15 10.85 6.49
N TRP A 246 17.93 10.35 6.23
CA TRP A 246 16.95 10.15 7.29
C TRP A 246 17.34 9.03 8.25
N LEU A 247 17.80 7.89 7.72
CA LEU A 247 18.24 6.76 8.55
C LEU A 247 19.37 7.17 9.50
N TRP A 248 20.34 7.94 8.98
CA TRP A 248 21.47 8.45 9.76
C TRP A 248 21.02 9.45 10.83
N ALA A 249 20.15 10.40 10.46
CA ALA A 249 19.60 11.37 11.40
C ALA A 249 18.85 10.70 12.56
N MET A 250 18.08 9.64 12.28
CA MET A 250 17.37 8.88 13.32
C MET A 250 18.35 8.13 14.23
N GLN A 251 19.39 7.51 13.68
CA GLN A 251 20.39 6.80 14.48
C GLN A 251 21.18 7.76 15.39
N GLN A 252 21.52 8.97 14.91
CA GLN A 252 22.19 9.98 15.72
C GLN A 252 21.31 10.51 16.85
N ARG A 253 20.03 10.73 16.56
CA ARG A 253 19.08 11.29 17.54
C ARG A 253 18.56 10.24 18.54
N TYR A 254 18.47 8.98 18.10
CA TYR A 254 17.94 7.86 18.89
C TYR A 254 18.89 6.65 18.80
N PRO A 255 19.87 6.55 19.69
CA PRO A 255 20.77 5.40 19.74
C PRO A 255 20.00 4.08 19.83
N GLY A 256 20.40 3.07 19.03
CA GLY A 256 19.67 1.81 18.90
C GLY A 256 18.59 1.78 17.82
N PHE A 257 18.36 2.89 17.10
CA PHE A 257 17.39 2.93 16.01
C PHE A 257 17.68 1.87 14.92
N PHE A 258 18.94 1.69 14.50
CA PHE A 258 19.28 0.69 13.48
C PHE A 258 19.01 -0.74 13.94
N ASP A 259 19.31 -1.08 15.18
CA ASP A 259 19.00 -2.41 15.71
C ASP A 259 17.48 -2.65 15.68
N TYR A 260 16.70 -1.68 16.17
CA TYR A 260 15.25 -1.79 16.16
C TYR A 260 14.68 -1.84 14.74
N PHE A 261 15.05 -0.89 13.88
CA PHE A 261 14.46 -0.75 12.57
C PHE A 261 14.90 -1.85 11.60
N ILE A 262 16.22 -2.20 11.59
CA ILE A 262 16.75 -3.17 10.63
C ILE A 262 16.62 -4.59 11.20
N VAL A 263 17.13 -4.85 12.42
CA VAL A 263 17.19 -6.22 12.93
C VAL A 263 15.82 -6.67 13.41
N GLU A 264 15.16 -5.89 14.27
CA GLU A 264 13.92 -6.32 14.92
C GLU A 264 12.74 -6.27 13.93
N GLN A 265 12.52 -5.13 13.24
CA GLN A 265 11.36 -4.93 12.37
C GLN A 265 11.46 -5.66 11.01
N HIS A 266 12.66 -6.06 10.55
CA HIS A 266 12.80 -6.77 9.28
C HIS A 266 13.23 -8.23 9.48
N PHE A 267 14.36 -8.50 10.13
CA PHE A 267 14.87 -9.87 10.23
C PHE A 267 14.12 -10.71 11.26
N ARG A 268 13.93 -10.23 12.49
CA ARG A 268 13.19 -10.98 13.52
C ARG A 268 11.72 -11.17 13.13
N ARG A 269 11.10 -10.12 12.58
CA ARG A 269 9.70 -10.20 12.09
C ARG A 269 9.55 -11.21 10.97
N PHE A 270 10.53 -11.36 10.10
CA PHE A 270 10.49 -12.35 9.01
C PHE A 270 10.68 -13.79 9.54
N ALA A 271 11.55 -13.99 10.52
CA ALA A 271 11.95 -15.31 11.01
C ALA A 271 11.04 -15.87 12.11
N SER A 272 10.34 -15.03 12.89
CA SER A 272 9.57 -15.49 14.06
C SER A 272 8.10 -15.77 13.75
N ARG A 273 7.48 -16.64 14.57
CA ARG A 273 6.04 -16.92 14.54
C ARG A 273 5.24 -16.13 15.59
N SER A 274 5.90 -15.24 16.33
CA SER A 274 5.28 -14.46 17.42
C SER A 274 4.42 -13.28 16.93
N PHE A 275 4.39 -13.04 15.62
CA PHE A 275 3.59 -11.96 15.02
C PHE A 275 2.17 -12.41 14.66
N ASN A 276 1.23 -11.46 14.71
CA ASN A 276 -0.17 -11.65 14.34
C ASN A 276 -0.33 -12.03 12.85
N ASN A 277 -1.54 -12.45 12.47
CA ASN A 277 -1.92 -12.79 11.09
C ASN A 277 -1.15 -14.00 10.53
N VAL A 278 -0.95 -15.03 11.33
CA VAL A 278 -0.38 -16.30 10.87
C VAL A 278 -1.31 -16.94 9.83
N GLN A 279 -0.77 -17.21 8.63
CA GLN A 279 -1.50 -17.77 7.50
C GLN A 279 -0.68 -18.89 6.84
N PRO A 280 -1.33 -19.89 6.23
CA PRO A 280 -0.63 -20.97 5.55
C PRO A 280 0.20 -20.49 4.36
N ALA A 281 1.21 -21.27 3.92
CA ALA A 281 2.09 -20.90 2.81
C ALA A 281 1.33 -20.65 1.50
N TRP A 282 0.24 -21.36 1.24
CA TRP A 282 -0.62 -21.21 0.06
C TRP A 282 -1.59 -20.04 0.11
N PHE A 283 -1.59 -19.22 1.17
CA PHE A 283 -2.52 -18.10 1.38
C PHE A 283 -2.67 -17.20 0.15
N TYR A 284 -1.58 -16.80 -0.48
CA TYR A 284 -1.63 -15.90 -1.63
C TYR A 284 -2.07 -16.55 -2.94
N LEU A 285 -2.12 -17.87 -3.03
CA LEU A 285 -2.62 -18.57 -4.22
C LEU A 285 -4.11 -18.36 -4.44
N TRP A 286 -4.88 -18.13 -3.38
CA TRP A 286 -6.29 -17.78 -3.49
C TRP A 286 -6.56 -16.28 -3.31
N VAL A 287 -5.76 -15.59 -2.50
CA VAL A 287 -5.94 -14.15 -2.23
C VAL A 287 -5.74 -13.33 -3.49
N LEU A 288 -4.67 -13.58 -4.26
CA LEU A 288 -4.44 -12.82 -5.48
C LEU A 288 -5.58 -13.00 -6.50
N PRO A 289 -5.99 -14.22 -6.88
CA PRO A 289 -7.12 -14.40 -7.80
C PRO A 289 -8.41 -13.78 -7.31
N PHE A 290 -8.71 -13.89 -6.02
CA PHE A 290 -9.94 -13.31 -5.44
C PHE A 290 -9.94 -11.79 -5.50
N LEU A 291 -8.86 -11.14 -5.09
CA LEU A 291 -8.76 -9.68 -5.03
C LEU A 291 -8.57 -9.02 -6.41
N THR A 292 -8.19 -9.80 -7.42
CA THR A 292 -8.09 -9.33 -8.80
C THR A 292 -9.31 -9.68 -9.64
N LEU A 293 -10.40 -10.17 -9.03
CA LEU A 293 -11.69 -10.28 -9.72
C LEU A 293 -12.12 -8.88 -10.20
N PRO A 294 -12.76 -8.79 -11.36
CA PRO A 294 -13.17 -9.89 -12.25
C PRO A 294 -12.11 -10.33 -13.27
N TRP A 295 -10.84 -9.89 -13.13
CA TRP A 295 -9.79 -10.05 -14.13
C TRP A 295 -9.05 -11.39 -14.06
N SER A 296 -8.93 -12.01 -12.89
CA SER A 296 -8.20 -13.26 -12.68
C SER A 296 -8.67 -14.43 -13.55
N PRO A 297 -9.98 -14.68 -13.81
CA PRO A 297 -10.42 -15.75 -14.71
C PRO A 297 -9.90 -15.58 -16.14
N PHE A 298 -9.76 -14.34 -16.59
CA PHE A 298 -9.23 -14.07 -17.94
C PHE A 298 -7.74 -14.39 -18.07
N LEU A 299 -6.96 -14.21 -16.98
CA LEU A 299 -5.55 -14.61 -16.98
C LEU A 299 -5.42 -16.13 -17.08
N LEU A 300 -6.27 -16.89 -16.38
CA LEU A 300 -6.31 -18.35 -16.48
C LEU A 300 -6.71 -18.78 -17.90
N ALA A 301 -7.74 -18.18 -18.48
CA ALA A 301 -8.15 -18.43 -19.85
C ALA A 301 -7.07 -18.04 -20.89
N ALA A 302 -6.23 -17.06 -20.57
CA ALA A 302 -5.12 -16.62 -21.41
C ALA A 302 -3.86 -17.50 -21.28
N TRP A 303 -3.80 -18.38 -20.29
CA TRP A 303 -2.62 -19.23 -20.02
C TRP A 303 -2.10 -20.02 -21.21
N PRO A 304 -2.94 -20.67 -22.06
CA PRO A 304 -2.46 -21.38 -23.25
C PRO A 304 -1.68 -20.45 -24.21
N ARG A 305 -2.15 -19.20 -24.40
CA ARG A 305 -1.48 -18.20 -25.27
C ARG A 305 -0.14 -17.77 -24.66
N LEU A 306 -0.11 -17.47 -23.37
CA LEU A 306 1.13 -17.12 -22.65
C LEU A 306 2.15 -18.27 -22.70
N ARG A 307 1.70 -19.50 -22.51
CA ARG A 307 2.53 -20.71 -22.64
C ARG A 307 3.06 -20.88 -24.06
N GLN A 308 2.24 -20.59 -25.08
CA GLN A 308 2.68 -20.63 -26.49
C GLN A 308 3.74 -19.56 -26.78
N ALA A 309 3.58 -18.32 -26.26
CA ALA A 309 4.57 -17.26 -26.39
C ALA A 309 5.93 -17.66 -25.79
N LEU A 310 5.93 -18.46 -24.70
CA LEU A 310 7.16 -18.99 -24.10
C LEU A 310 7.82 -20.12 -24.92
N ARG A 311 7.05 -20.81 -25.79
CA ARG A 311 7.52 -22.00 -26.55
C ARG A 311 7.87 -21.70 -28.00
N ARG A 312 7.40 -20.57 -28.57
CA ARG A 312 7.63 -20.26 -30.00
C ARG A 312 9.12 -20.20 -30.35
N PRO A 313 9.54 -20.81 -31.47
CA PRO A 313 10.85 -20.61 -32.08
C PRO A 313 10.87 -19.27 -32.85
N LEU A 314 11.66 -18.59 -33.05
CA LEU A 314 12.71 -17.72 -32.76
C LEU A 314 13.06 -16.79 -33.92
N THR A 315 12.12 -15.91 -34.24
CA THR A 315 12.55 -14.60 -34.74
C THR A 315 13.15 -13.79 -33.58
N ALA A 316 13.97 -12.78 -33.85
CA ALA A 316 14.51 -11.89 -32.81
C ALA A 316 13.39 -11.21 -32.01
N GLN A 317 12.26 -10.91 -32.64
CA GLN A 317 11.08 -10.32 -32.03
C GLN A 317 10.37 -11.30 -31.07
N ASP A 318 10.24 -12.57 -31.47
CA ASP A 318 9.68 -13.62 -30.60
C ASP A 318 10.57 -13.87 -29.37
N ALA A 319 11.88 -13.78 -29.52
CA ALA A 319 12.83 -13.92 -28.42
C ALA A 319 12.70 -12.77 -27.41
N GLU A 320 12.50 -11.54 -27.87
CA GLU A 320 12.28 -10.40 -26.97
C GLU A 320 10.93 -10.50 -26.25
N GLN A 321 9.86 -10.85 -26.96
CA GLN A 321 8.55 -11.09 -26.38
C GLN A 321 8.58 -12.21 -25.32
N ARG A 322 9.26 -13.32 -25.62
CA ARG A 322 9.47 -14.41 -24.68
C ARG A 322 10.20 -13.96 -23.41
N ARG A 323 11.28 -13.17 -23.56
CA ARG A 323 12.01 -12.62 -22.41
C ARG A 323 11.13 -11.73 -21.56
N TRP A 324 10.30 -10.92 -22.20
CA TRP A 324 9.39 -10.01 -21.49
C TRP A 324 8.29 -10.77 -20.73
N VAL A 325 7.61 -11.71 -21.36
CA VAL A 325 6.63 -12.58 -20.70
C VAL A 325 7.27 -13.36 -19.56
N GLY A 326 8.48 -13.89 -19.79
CA GLY A 326 9.24 -14.60 -18.76
C GLY A 326 9.56 -13.73 -17.55
N LEU A 327 9.97 -12.46 -17.75
CA LEU A 327 10.21 -11.51 -16.66
C LEU A 327 8.94 -11.23 -15.87
N LEU A 328 7.80 -11.00 -16.55
CA LEU A 328 6.53 -10.69 -15.87
C LEU A 328 6.05 -11.88 -15.03
N LEU A 329 6.16 -13.10 -15.56
CA LEU A 329 5.84 -14.32 -14.80
C LEU A 329 6.79 -14.51 -13.62
N TRP A 330 8.10 -14.32 -13.84
CA TRP A 330 9.10 -14.38 -12.78
C TRP A 330 8.82 -13.35 -11.69
N TRP A 331 8.52 -12.10 -12.05
CA TRP A 331 8.17 -11.06 -11.09
C TRP A 331 6.95 -11.46 -10.26
N LEU A 332 5.89 -11.96 -10.90
CA LEU A 332 4.70 -12.45 -10.21
C LEU A 332 5.06 -13.56 -9.20
N LEU A 333 5.86 -14.54 -9.64
CA LEU A 333 6.31 -15.66 -8.81
C LEU A 333 7.19 -15.20 -7.63
N VAL A 334 8.12 -14.26 -7.87
CA VAL A 334 8.98 -13.70 -6.81
C VAL A 334 8.15 -13.05 -5.73
N VAL A 335 7.19 -12.20 -6.09
CA VAL A 335 6.36 -11.52 -5.08
C VAL A 335 5.54 -12.53 -4.28
N LEU A 336 4.85 -13.45 -4.94
CA LEU A 336 4.03 -14.46 -4.27
C LEU A 336 4.89 -15.40 -3.42
N GLY A 337 6.00 -15.90 -3.97
CA GLY A 337 6.91 -16.81 -3.28
C GLY A 337 7.56 -16.17 -2.06
N PHE A 338 8.12 -14.96 -2.22
CA PHE A 338 8.78 -14.25 -1.12
C PHE A 338 7.85 -14.04 0.08
N PHE A 339 6.63 -13.55 -0.16
CA PHE A 339 5.68 -13.32 0.92
C PHE A 339 4.96 -14.57 1.42
N SER A 340 5.07 -15.70 0.72
CA SER A 340 4.58 -17.00 1.20
C SER A 340 5.50 -17.64 2.24
N LEU A 341 6.78 -17.23 2.31
CA LEU A 341 7.76 -17.81 3.23
C LEU A 341 7.49 -17.44 4.71
N PRO A 342 7.26 -16.15 5.09
CA PRO A 342 7.01 -15.80 6.49
C PRO A 342 5.68 -16.36 6.98
N ALA A 343 5.59 -16.64 8.28
CA ALA A 343 4.35 -17.09 8.92
C ALA A 343 3.27 -16.00 8.90
N SER A 344 3.63 -14.76 9.23
CA SER A 344 2.71 -13.60 9.23
C SER A 344 2.50 -13.06 7.82
N LYS A 345 1.25 -13.00 7.36
CA LYS A 345 0.89 -12.58 6.01
C LYS A 345 -0.23 -11.55 6.04
N LEU A 346 0.00 -10.42 5.38
CA LEU A 346 -1.02 -9.40 5.16
C LEU A 346 -1.36 -9.32 3.66
N VAL A 347 -2.62 -9.04 3.39
CA VAL A 347 -3.15 -8.95 2.03
C VAL A 347 -2.38 -7.93 1.18
N GLY A 348 -2.04 -6.77 1.74
CA GLY A 348 -1.34 -5.69 1.05
C GLY A 348 0.09 -6.02 0.57
N TYR A 349 0.73 -7.06 1.13
CA TYR A 349 2.10 -7.42 0.79
C TYR A 349 2.29 -7.80 -0.68
N ILE A 350 1.26 -8.38 -1.32
CA ILE A 350 1.33 -8.80 -2.72
C ILE A 350 0.91 -7.72 -3.74
N MET A 351 0.67 -6.49 -3.33
CA MET A 351 0.37 -5.39 -4.26
C MET A 351 1.41 -5.20 -5.37
N PRO A 352 2.74 -5.41 -5.15
CA PRO A 352 3.71 -5.33 -6.25
C PRO A 352 3.50 -6.36 -7.37
N ALA A 353 2.68 -7.39 -7.16
CA ALA A 353 2.30 -8.39 -8.17
C ALA A 353 1.27 -7.84 -9.20
N LEU A 354 0.58 -6.74 -8.88
CA LEU A 354 -0.45 -6.16 -9.75
C LEU A 354 0.12 -5.67 -11.09
N ALA A 355 1.30 -5.06 -11.08
CA ALA A 355 1.94 -4.58 -12.30
C ALA A 355 2.20 -5.70 -13.32
N PRO A 356 2.91 -6.80 -12.99
CA PRO A 356 3.10 -7.91 -13.92
C PRO A 356 1.80 -8.65 -14.26
N PHE A 357 0.86 -8.79 -13.31
CA PHE A 357 -0.46 -9.39 -13.56
C PHE A 357 -1.21 -8.65 -14.66
N CYS A 358 -1.35 -7.33 -14.56
CA CYS A 358 -2.07 -6.51 -15.54
C CYS A 358 -1.34 -6.45 -16.89
N ALA A 359 0.00 -6.46 -16.90
CA ALA A 359 0.78 -6.51 -18.12
C ALA A 359 0.56 -7.83 -18.89
N LEU A 360 0.62 -8.97 -18.20
CA LEU A 360 0.37 -10.30 -18.78
C LEU A 360 -1.02 -10.39 -19.38
N LEU A 361 -2.02 -9.92 -18.65
CA LEU A 361 -3.40 -9.93 -19.12
C LEU A 361 -3.59 -9.02 -20.34
N ALA A 362 -3.01 -7.83 -20.34
CA ALA A 362 -3.09 -6.90 -21.47
C ALA A 362 -2.45 -7.46 -22.74
N MET A 363 -1.32 -8.15 -22.63
CA MET A 363 -0.68 -8.83 -23.76
C MET A 363 -1.58 -9.93 -24.34
N ALA A 364 -2.21 -10.73 -23.50
CA ALA A 364 -3.14 -11.76 -23.93
C ALA A 364 -4.41 -11.20 -24.60
N PHE A 365 -4.92 -10.05 -24.13
CA PHE A 365 -6.08 -9.38 -24.74
C PHE A 365 -5.73 -8.64 -26.03
N SER A 366 -4.50 -8.22 -26.22
CA SER A 366 -4.11 -7.50 -27.45
C SER A 366 -4.23 -8.36 -28.72
N GLU A 367 -4.09 -9.68 -28.55
CA GLU A 367 -4.25 -10.68 -29.61
C GLU A 367 -5.70 -11.18 -29.76
N ALA A 368 -6.61 -10.68 -28.91
CA ALA A 368 -8.00 -11.13 -28.89
C ALA A 368 -8.85 -10.49 -30.02
N ASP A 369 -9.86 -11.19 -30.44
CA ASP A 369 -10.82 -10.74 -31.47
C ASP A 369 -11.70 -9.55 -30.99
N GLY A 370 -12.50 -9.00 -31.91
CA GLY A 370 -13.38 -7.86 -31.62
C GLY A 370 -14.44 -8.15 -30.55
N ARG A 371 -14.90 -9.40 -30.45
CA ARG A 371 -15.87 -9.85 -29.44
C ARG A 371 -15.26 -9.81 -28.05
N ALA A 372 -14.04 -10.31 -27.88
CA ALA A 372 -13.34 -10.29 -26.59
C ALA A 372 -13.05 -8.85 -26.13
N ARG A 373 -12.75 -7.91 -27.06
CA ARG A 373 -12.58 -6.48 -26.71
C ARG A 373 -13.87 -5.83 -26.22
N HIS A 374 -15.00 -6.17 -26.83
CA HIS A 374 -16.30 -5.67 -26.39
C HIS A 374 -16.63 -6.12 -24.96
N TRP A 375 -16.33 -7.39 -24.64
CA TRP A 375 -16.45 -7.90 -23.28
C TRP A 375 -15.50 -7.23 -22.29
N LEU A 376 -14.27 -6.93 -22.71
CA LEU A 376 -13.30 -6.18 -21.89
C LEU A 376 -13.90 -4.85 -21.39
N GLY A 377 -14.53 -4.07 -22.28
CA GLY A 377 -15.15 -2.80 -21.92
C GLY A 377 -16.32 -2.96 -20.92
N ARG A 378 -17.19 -3.95 -21.14
CA ARG A 378 -18.32 -4.23 -20.24
C ARG A 378 -17.84 -4.66 -18.84
N VAL A 379 -16.85 -5.55 -18.79
CA VAL A 379 -16.26 -6.00 -17.53
C VAL A 379 -15.58 -4.85 -16.81
N ALA A 380 -14.85 -3.98 -17.51
CA ALA A 380 -14.21 -2.80 -16.92
C ALA A 380 -15.22 -1.82 -16.32
N ILE A 381 -16.34 -1.57 -17.02
CA ILE A 381 -17.43 -0.73 -16.49
C ILE A 381 -18.01 -1.36 -15.22
N GLY A 382 -18.34 -2.66 -15.25
CA GLY A 382 -18.87 -3.37 -14.10
C GLY A 382 -17.91 -3.33 -12.90
N ALA A 383 -16.60 -3.54 -13.14
CA ALA A 383 -15.57 -3.46 -12.12
C ALA A 383 -15.42 -2.04 -11.55
N ALA A 384 -15.49 -1.01 -12.39
CA ALA A 384 -15.45 0.38 -11.93
C ALA A 384 -16.67 0.74 -11.07
N LEU A 385 -17.88 0.31 -11.49
CA LEU A 385 -19.10 0.48 -10.69
C LEU A 385 -19.01 -0.27 -9.37
N PHE A 386 -18.44 -1.48 -9.37
CA PHE A 386 -18.19 -2.23 -8.14
C PHE A 386 -17.21 -1.49 -7.20
N CYS A 387 -16.13 -0.92 -7.73
CA CYS A 387 -15.19 -0.11 -6.94
C CYS A 387 -15.88 1.11 -6.31
N GLY A 388 -16.68 1.84 -7.09
CA GLY A 388 -17.47 2.98 -6.58
C GLY A 388 -18.51 2.56 -5.55
N GLY A 389 -19.24 1.47 -5.80
CA GLY A 389 -20.22 0.89 -4.87
C GLY A 389 -19.59 0.44 -3.55
N LEU A 390 -18.38 -0.12 -3.60
CA LEU A 390 -17.63 -0.52 -2.41
C LEU A 390 -17.24 0.69 -1.56
N ILE A 391 -16.77 1.78 -2.16
CA ILE A 391 -16.50 3.03 -1.43
C ILE A 391 -17.77 3.59 -0.80
N LEU A 392 -18.89 3.60 -1.55
CA LEU A 392 -20.18 4.04 -1.03
C LEU A 392 -20.62 3.19 0.17
N ALA A 393 -20.53 1.87 0.07
CA ALA A 393 -20.84 0.96 1.17
C ALA A 393 -19.94 1.22 2.40
N LEU A 394 -18.64 1.38 2.21
CA LEU A 394 -17.70 1.69 3.30
C LEU A 394 -17.97 3.08 3.91
N THR A 395 -18.49 4.03 3.15
CA THR A 395 -18.87 5.36 3.65
C THR A 395 -20.12 5.28 4.53
N ILE A 396 -21.12 4.49 4.14
CA ILE A 396 -22.40 4.34 4.85
C ILE A 396 -22.21 3.48 6.10
N ILE A 397 -21.55 2.32 5.96
CA ILE A 397 -21.37 1.38 7.05
C ILE A 397 -20.34 1.90 8.05
N ALA A 398 -19.29 2.59 7.57
CA ALA A 398 -18.17 3.13 8.37
C ALA A 398 -17.66 2.13 9.43
N PRO A 399 -17.30 0.88 9.04
CA PRO A 399 -16.90 -0.13 10.00
C PRO A 399 -15.63 0.33 10.73
N LYS A 400 -15.56 0.12 12.03
CA LYS A 400 -14.36 0.42 12.85
C LYS A 400 -13.85 1.86 12.68
N SER A 401 -14.74 2.87 12.73
CA SER A 401 -14.35 4.29 12.76
C SER A 401 -14.97 4.98 13.97
N GLY A 402 -14.19 5.82 14.66
CA GLY A 402 -14.61 6.69 15.73
C GLY A 402 -14.84 8.15 15.29
N ARG A 403 -15.09 8.38 14.00
CA ARG A 403 -15.28 9.73 13.43
C ARG A 403 -16.35 10.54 14.16
N ASP A 404 -17.49 9.94 14.47
CA ASP A 404 -18.61 10.56 15.17
C ASP A 404 -18.20 11.02 16.57
N VAL A 405 -17.46 10.20 17.32
CA VAL A 405 -16.90 10.54 18.62
C VAL A 405 -15.84 11.64 18.50
N GLY A 406 -14.95 11.55 17.51
CA GLY A 406 -13.93 12.57 17.26
C GLY A 406 -14.55 13.93 16.92
N GLN A 407 -15.60 13.96 16.11
CA GLN A 407 -16.35 15.18 15.80
C GLN A 407 -17.09 15.74 17.03
N ALA A 408 -17.67 14.88 17.87
CA ALA A 408 -18.30 15.30 19.11
C ALA A 408 -17.29 15.86 20.12
N LEU A 409 -16.08 15.32 20.19
CA LEU A 409 -15.01 15.80 21.08
C LEU A 409 -14.40 17.12 20.61
N ARG A 410 -14.48 17.41 19.31
CA ARG A 410 -13.85 18.57 18.70
C ARG A 410 -14.37 19.88 19.25
N GLY A 411 -13.47 20.72 19.73
CA GLY A 411 -13.79 22.04 20.29
C GLY A 411 -14.34 22.02 21.73
N LEU A 412 -14.52 20.81 22.32
CA LEU A 412 -14.93 20.69 23.72
C LEU A 412 -13.72 20.63 24.67
N VAL A 413 -12.61 20.15 24.21
CA VAL A 413 -11.39 19.92 25.00
C VAL A 413 -10.62 21.22 25.15
N THR A 414 -10.30 21.60 26.40
CA THR A 414 -9.41 22.71 26.72
C THR A 414 -7.99 22.25 26.99
N PRO A 415 -6.97 23.13 26.93
CA PRO A 415 -5.58 22.73 27.17
C PRO A 415 -5.30 22.13 28.54
N SER A 416 -6.15 22.42 29.54
CA SER A 416 -6.03 21.86 30.90
C SER A 416 -6.71 20.49 31.07
N ASP A 417 -7.50 20.07 30.09
CA ASP A 417 -8.23 18.80 30.17
C ASP A 417 -7.31 17.63 29.84
N VAL A 418 -7.60 16.48 30.41
CA VAL A 418 -6.91 15.22 30.11
C VAL A 418 -7.79 14.37 29.22
N VAL A 419 -7.25 13.92 28.09
CA VAL A 419 -7.92 12.97 27.19
C VAL A 419 -7.30 11.60 27.38
N VAL A 420 -8.11 10.57 27.54
CA VAL A 420 -7.68 9.18 27.77
C VAL A 420 -8.30 8.26 26.73
N LEU A 421 -7.48 7.48 26.06
CA LEU A 421 -7.91 6.37 25.20
C LEU A 421 -7.91 5.10 26.05
N VAL A 422 -9.09 4.49 26.26
CA VAL A 422 -9.27 3.36 27.18
C VAL A 422 -9.31 2.05 26.41
N GLU A 423 -8.42 1.11 26.73
CA GLU A 423 -8.29 -0.26 26.21
C GLU A 423 -8.09 -0.38 24.69
N GLN A 424 -8.20 0.71 23.93
CA GLN A 424 -8.01 0.74 22.47
C GLN A 424 -7.28 2.03 22.04
N SER A 425 -6.57 1.97 20.92
CA SER A 425 -5.90 3.13 20.34
C SER A 425 -6.82 3.80 19.30
N PHE A 426 -7.70 4.69 19.75
CA PHE A 426 -8.62 5.46 18.90
C PHE A 426 -7.91 6.64 18.22
N ASN A 427 -6.86 6.36 17.44
CA ASN A 427 -6.08 7.41 16.78
C ASN A 427 -6.88 8.18 15.72
N ASP A 428 -7.92 7.59 15.16
CA ASP A 428 -8.86 8.27 14.27
C ASP A 428 -9.72 9.30 15.02
N VAL A 429 -10.10 9.02 16.28
CA VAL A 429 -10.77 10.00 17.16
C VAL A 429 -9.85 11.19 17.43
N VAL A 430 -8.58 10.93 17.77
CA VAL A 430 -7.57 11.97 18.01
C VAL A 430 -7.37 12.85 16.77
N PHE A 431 -7.28 12.21 15.60
CA PHE A 431 -7.15 12.91 14.32
C PHE A 431 -8.38 13.77 13.99
N GLU A 432 -9.59 13.22 14.10
CA GLU A 432 -10.85 13.90 13.76
C GLU A 432 -11.17 15.02 14.76
N ALA A 433 -10.88 14.82 16.05
CA ALA A 433 -11.00 15.85 17.08
C ALA A 433 -9.95 16.96 16.94
N ARG A 434 -8.89 16.74 16.15
CA ARG A 434 -7.75 17.67 15.97
C ARG A 434 -7.08 18.03 17.29
N LEU A 435 -6.92 17.07 18.19
CA LEU A 435 -6.34 17.33 19.51
C LEU A 435 -4.92 17.89 19.39
N THR A 436 -4.64 18.91 20.19
CA THR A 436 -3.30 19.50 20.30
C THR A 436 -2.49 18.88 21.43
N GLN A 437 -3.16 18.44 22.49
CA GLN A 437 -2.54 17.71 23.60
C GLN A 437 -2.38 16.22 23.27
N VAL A 438 -1.39 15.62 23.91
CA VAL A 438 -1.11 14.19 23.82
C VAL A 438 -2.10 13.42 24.70
N PRO A 439 -2.87 12.47 24.15
CA PRO A 439 -3.78 11.67 24.96
C PRO A 439 -3.00 10.64 25.79
N LEU A 440 -3.51 10.35 26.99
CA LEU A 440 -3.08 9.20 27.76
C LEU A 440 -3.65 7.91 27.14
N VAL A 441 -2.95 6.82 27.30
CA VAL A 441 -3.37 5.49 26.85
C VAL A 441 -3.51 4.60 28.06
N ALA A 442 -4.74 4.27 28.41
CA ALA A 442 -5.06 3.50 29.61
C ALA A 442 -5.37 2.03 29.25
N THR A 443 -4.56 1.12 29.77
CA THR A 443 -4.75 -0.34 29.67
C THR A 443 -4.02 -1.02 30.82
N ASP A 444 -4.15 -2.33 30.94
CA ASP A 444 -3.29 -3.12 31.82
C ASP A 444 -1.91 -3.31 31.17
N TRP A 445 -0.95 -2.49 31.59
CA TRP A 445 0.45 -2.53 31.13
C TRP A 445 1.30 -3.62 31.80
N THR A 446 0.73 -4.32 32.80
CA THR A 446 1.41 -5.40 33.53
C THR A 446 1.09 -6.78 32.97
N ASP A 447 0.08 -6.90 32.12
CA ASP A 447 -0.34 -8.12 31.48
C ASP A 447 0.76 -8.64 30.53
N PRO A 448 1.35 -9.85 30.78
CA PRO A 448 2.39 -10.43 29.93
C PRO A 448 1.91 -10.66 28.49
N ASP A 449 0.63 -10.94 28.26
CA ASP A 449 0.05 -11.13 26.95
C ASP A 449 0.03 -9.82 26.13
N VAL A 450 -0.06 -8.67 26.80
CA VAL A 450 0.02 -7.34 26.16
C VAL A 450 1.41 -7.12 25.57
N LEU A 451 2.47 -7.52 26.28
CA LEU A 451 3.85 -7.34 25.87
C LEU A 451 4.36 -8.47 24.98
N GLY A 452 3.74 -9.64 25.03
CA GLY A 452 4.14 -10.84 24.27
C GLY A 452 3.62 -10.90 22.84
N ARG A 453 2.47 -10.28 22.56
CA ARG A 453 1.82 -10.33 21.23
C ARG A 453 2.09 -9.08 20.42
N ASP A 454 2.26 -9.22 19.09
CA ASP A 454 2.36 -8.09 18.16
C ASP A 454 1.03 -7.31 18.16
N SER A 455 1.00 -6.20 18.89
CA SER A 455 -0.17 -5.35 19.08
C SER A 455 0.24 -3.89 19.17
N TRP A 456 -0.71 -2.97 19.06
CA TRP A 456 -0.46 -1.54 19.24
C TRP A 456 0.08 -1.23 20.67
N ARG A 457 -0.29 -2.03 21.67
CA ARG A 457 0.20 -1.91 23.06
C ARG A 457 1.67 -2.23 23.13
N LYS A 458 2.10 -3.34 22.52
CA LYS A 458 3.50 -3.69 22.40
C LYS A 458 4.28 -2.62 21.61
N GLU A 459 3.71 -2.13 20.51
CA GLU A 459 4.32 -1.07 19.71
C GLU A 459 4.63 0.18 20.56
N LEU A 460 3.70 0.59 21.45
CA LEU A 460 3.92 1.71 22.38
C LEU A 460 4.96 1.36 23.46
N ALA A 461 4.86 0.18 24.06
CA ALA A 461 5.80 -0.26 25.09
C ALA A 461 7.25 -0.38 24.56
N ASP A 462 7.43 -0.87 23.34
CA ASP A 462 8.76 -0.99 22.71
C ASP A 462 9.46 0.38 22.53
N THR A 463 8.69 1.49 22.48
CA THR A 463 9.25 2.83 22.33
C THR A 463 9.89 3.39 23.61
N VAL A 464 9.72 2.72 24.76
CA VAL A 464 10.41 3.06 26.03
C VAL A 464 11.91 3.16 25.83
N ARG A 465 12.50 2.35 24.96
CA ARG A 465 13.94 2.37 24.64
C ARG A 465 14.42 3.69 24.04
N PHE A 466 13.54 4.48 23.42
CA PHE A 466 13.91 5.72 22.75
C PHE A 466 13.61 6.97 23.57
N ASP A 467 12.52 6.96 24.36
CA ASP A 467 12.15 8.06 25.25
C ASP A 467 11.36 7.54 26.46
N PRO A 468 12.08 7.01 27.49
CA PRO A 468 11.42 6.42 28.66
C PRO A 468 10.54 7.40 29.44
N ALA A 469 10.93 8.69 29.47
CA ALA A 469 10.20 9.70 30.23
C ALA A 469 8.83 10.00 29.61
N ARG A 470 8.80 10.24 28.28
CA ARG A 470 7.54 10.50 27.54
C ARG A 470 6.65 9.27 27.52
N VAL A 471 7.19 8.09 27.33
CA VAL A 471 6.38 6.86 27.30
C VAL A 471 5.71 6.62 28.65
N LYS A 472 6.42 6.78 29.77
CA LYS A 472 5.84 6.69 31.11
C LYS A 472 4.75 7.75 31.36
N ALA A 473 4.89 8.94 30.79
CA ALA A 473 3.88 10.00 30.91
C ALA A 473 2.59 9.69 30.13
N VAL A 474 2.66 8.86 29.08
CA VAL A 474 1.51 8.51 28.22
C VAL A 474 0.84 7.21 28.66
N MET A 475 1.62 6.22 29.14
CA MET A 475 1.12 4.93 29.61
C MET A 475 0.42 5.10 30.97
N TYR A 476 -0.86 4.86 31.03
CA TYR A 476 -1.65 5.00 32.26
C TYR A 476 -2.28 3.67 32.67
N PRO A 477 -2.21 3.27 33.95
CA PRO A 477 -2.89 2.05 34.40
C PRO A 477 -4.41 2.21 34.38
N VAL A 478 -5.13 1.35 33.67
CA VAL A 478 -6.59 1.45 33.55
C VAL A 478 -7.31 1.37 34.91
N GLY A 479 -6.80 0.62 35.87
CA GLY A 479 -7.35 0.54 37.21
C GLY A 479 -7.20 1.83 38.06
N GLN A 480 -6.52 2.86 37.56
CA GLN A 480 -6.29 4.12 38.27
C GLN A 480 -7.00 5.33 37.64
N LEU A 481 -7.92 5.12 36.69
CA LEU A 481 -8.63 6.22 35.99
C LEU A 481 -9.29 7.22 36.95
N ALA A 482 -9.87 6.75 38.04
CA ALA A 482 -10.48 7.60 39.06
C ALA A 482 -9.50 8.62 39.68
N ARG A 483 -8.19 8.30 39.76
CA ARG A 483 -7.19 9.23 40.31
C ARG A 483 -7.02 10.50 39.49
N LEU A 484 -7.21 10.44 38.16
CA LEU A 484 -7.09 11.61 37.28
C LEU A 484 -8.12 12.68 37.65
N VAL A 485 -9.35 12.27 37.95
CA VAL A 485 -10.46 13.16 38.36
C VAL A 485 -10.15 13.76 39.71
N CYS A 486 -9.61 12.97 40.65
CA CYS A 486 -9.21 13.42 41.97
C CYS A 486 -8.05 14.44 41.97
N GLN A 487 -7.21 14.43 40.94
CA GLN A 487 -6.11 15.39 40.79
C GLN A 487 -6.57 16.78 40.30
N GLY A 488 -7.86 16.99 40.17
CA GLY A 488 -8.43 18.28 39.77
C GLY A 488 -8.50 18.48 38.25
N HIS A 489 -8.34 17.42 37.47
CA HIS A 489 -8.48 17.49 36.02
C HIS A 489 -9.90 17.16 35.55
N ARG A 490 -10.39 17.90 34.54
CA ARG A 490 -11.49 17.43 33.73
C ARG A 490 -10.97 16.34 32.79
N VAL A 491 -11.60 15.17 32.82
CA VAL A 491 -11.15 13.99 32.10
C VAL A 491 -12.17 13.62 31.01
N TRP A 492 -11.68 13.47 29.79
CA TRP A 492 -12.41 12.95 28.65
C TRP A 492 -11.92 11.52 28.39
N LEU A 493 -12.82 10.55 28.39
CA LEU A 493 -12.49 9.14 28.15
C LEU A 493 -13.12 8.69 26.84
N VAL A 494 -12.35 8.05 25.99
CA VAL A 494 -12.81 7.44 24.74
C VAL A 494 -12.63 5.94 24.88
N GLU A 495 -13.74 5.20 24.84
CA GLU A 495 -13.76 3.75 25.07
C GLU A 495 -14.65 3.05 24.04
N GLY A 496 -14.34 1.80 23.69
CA GLY A 496 -15.17 0.96 22.85
C GLY A 496 -16.55 0.69 23.47
N ASN A 497 -17.54 0.38 22.62
CA ASN A 497 -18.90 0.07 23.08
C ASN A 497 -18.96 -1.37 23.64
N GLU A 498 -18.29 -1.62 24.73
CA GLU A 498 -18.27 -2.91 25.42
C GLU A 498 -19.45 -3.04 26.39
N ALA A 499 -19.79 -4.28 26.81
CA ALA A 499 -20.89 -4.52 27.73
C ALA A 499 -20.60 -4.00 29.15
N ASP A 500 -19.31 -3.99 29.55
CA ASP A 500 -18.87 -3.52 30.87
C ASP A 500 -17.70 -2.52 30.71
N PRO A 501 -18.02 -1.24 30.42
CA PRO A 501 -17.02 -0.23 30.15
C PRO A 501 -16.26 0.18 31.43
N ARG A 502 -14.92 0.23 31.35
CA ARG A 502 -14.06 0.68 32.46
C ARG A 502 -14.32 2.12 32.87
N SER A 503 -14.69 2.97 31.91
CA SER A 503 -15.01 4.37 32.15
C SER A 503 -16.21 4.56 33.07
N ALA A 504 -17.17 3.63 33.09
CA ALA A 504 -18.34 3.71 33.96
C ALA A 504 -18.01 3.67 35.46
N GLY A 505 -16.86 3.10 35.85
CA GLY A 505 -16.38 3.07 37.23
C GLY A 505 -15.70 4.36 37.69
N VAL A 506 -15.56 5.37 36.83
CA VAL A 506 -14.94 6.66 37.20
C VAL A 506 -15.98 7.56 37.93
N PRO A 507 -15.63 8.10 39.10
CA PRO A 507 -16.58 8.94 39.87
C PRO A 507 -17.06 10.15 39.07
N GLY A 508 -18.39 10.41 39.11
CA GLY A 508 -18.99 11.55 38.42
C GLY A 508 -18.93 11.54 36.91
N VAL A 509 -18.60 10.40 36.30
CA VAL A 509 -18.54 10.24 34.84
C VAL A 509 -19.95 10.33 34.25
N GLN A 510 -20.04 10.97 33.09
CA GLN A 510 -21.28 11.09 32.31
C GLN A 510 -21.00 10.78 30.85
N VAL A 511 -21.96 10.11 30.19
CA VAL A 511 -21.89 9.90 28.72
C VAL A 511 -22.21 11.24 28.05
N VAL A 512 -21.27 11.70 27.21
CA VAL A 512 -21.44 12.90 26.39
C VAL A 512 -21.96 12.55 25.02
N HIS A 513 -21.40 11.48 24.42
CA HIS A 513 -21.81 11.01 23.10
C HIS A 513 -21.60 9.51 22.99
N LYS A 514 -22.65 8.79 22.60
CA LYS A 514 -22.56 7.36 22.27
C LYS A 514 -22.49 7.22 20.76
N GLY A 515 -21.29 7.00 20.26
CA GLY A 515 -21.05 6.78 18.84
C GLY A 515 -21.29 5.34 18.43
N ARG A 516 -21.03 5.05 17.14
CA ARG A 516 -21.24 3.71 16.55
C ARG A 516 -20.28 2.66 17.12
N ASN A 517 -19.01 3.01 17.26
CA ASN A 517 -17.95 2.08 17.66
C ASN A 517 -17.29 2.42 19.00
N ALA A 518 -17.51 3.63 19.51
CA ALA A 518 -16.96 4.09 20.76
C ALA A 518 -17.93 5.04 21.48
N THR A 519 -17.74 5.20 22.78
CA THR A 519 -18.48 6.15 23.63
C THR A 519 -17.51 7.21 24.16
N LEU A 520 -17.95 8.47 24.14
CA LEU A 520 -17.27 9.61 24.76
C LEU A 520 -17.87 9.86 26.12
N TRP A 521 -17.03 9.80 27.14
CA TRP A 521 -17.38 10.09 28.52
C TRP A 521 -16.66 11.33 28.98
N ARG A 522 -17.25 12.03 29.96
CA ARG A 522 -16.65 13.17 30.64
C ARG A 522 -16.81 13.03 32.15
N ALA A 523 -15.76 13.31 32.89
CA ALA A 523 -15.78 13.43 34.33
C ALA A 523 -15.24 14.82 34.74
N GLU A 524 -15.97 15.51 35.58
CA GLU A 524 -15.56 16.80 36.17
C GLU A 524 -14.65 16.54 37.39
N PRO A 525 -13.75 17.50 37.72
CA PRO A 525 -12.89 17.39 38.90
C PRO A 525 -13.72 17.15 40.18
N GLN A 526 -13.28 16.18 40.97
CA GLN A 526 -13.92 15.84 42.25
C GLN A 526 -12.87 15.65 43.33
N PRO A 527 -13.18 15.96 44.61
CA PRO A 527 -12.30 15.62 45.72
C PRO A 527 -12.15 14.11 45.84
N CYS A 528 -10.93 13.64 46.07
CA CYS A 528 -10.70 12.22 46.31
C CYS A 528 -11.43 11.77 47.57
N PRO A 529 -12.06 10.58 47.57
CA PRO A 529 -12.43 9.93 48.80
C PRO A 529 -11.18 9.79 49.67
N ALA A 530 -11.28 10.14 50.96
CA ALA A 530 -10.17 9.95 51.89
C ALA A 530 -9.70 8.49 51.78
N ALA A 531 -8.36 8.28 51.63
CA ALA A 531 -7.81 6.94 51.59
C ALA A 531 -8.20 6.26 52.91
N GLY A 532 -9.17 5.33 52.85
CA GLY A 532 -9.53 4.47 53.93
C GLY A 532 -8.49 3.37 54.14
#